data_0ba7f40de9d83617692bd99c2fefa408
#
_entry.id   0ba7f40de9d83617692bd99c2fefa408
#
_cell.length_a   1.000
_cell.length_b   1.000
_cell.length_c   1.000
_cell.angle_alpha   90.00
_cell.angle_beta   90.00
_cell.angle_gamma   90.00
#
_symmetry.space_group_name_H-M   'P 1'
#
loop_
_entity.id
_entity.type
_entity.pdbx_description
1 polymer ?
#
loop_
_entity_poly.entity_id
_entity_poly.type
_entity_poly.pdbx_seq_one_letter_code
_entity_poly.pdbx_strand_id
1 'polypeptide(L)'
;MTKFWNAVKIPLLAILCSLVVGGVIIAVTGSNPFKAYYALLQGSGLAPKSSYASYKSMLTDFMSYVNYFTPMIFAALAVAVALRAGLFNIGVSGQMLAAGFTASIIVGYSSLNAVLAKPLVVIIGLIVGGLVGALIGFLKYRFNINEVVSSIMLNYTFQYVISFFINTFFVDPVSRQSKEISAASRLTLMDTMVGNLKMDIPLGIILALLTVVAVWFLLEKTKLGYELKAVGYSRSAAKYAGIKVGRSMVLSMTISGALAGLAGVTYYLGYVGSIQPKVLISTGFDAIAVSLLGNNNPFGIVFSTMLITLISKGSTYMKSAAGVDAEIASVITGIILLFSACNAYIRWKMERGRREKTNKTKEDK
;
A
#
# COMPACT_ATOMS: atom_id res chain seq x y z
N MET A 1 -16.94 -16.00 17.47
CA MET A 1 -15.65 -15.63 18.09
C MET A 1 -14.47 -16.51 17.66
N THR A 2 -14.58 -17.82 17.63
CA THR A 2 -13.48 -18.75 17.26
C THR A 2 -12.91 -18.60 15.84
N LYS A 3 -13.74 -18.30 14.82
CA LYS A 3 -13.28 -18.07 13.43
C LYS A 3 -12.45 -16.78 13.27
N PHE A 4 -12.84 -15.70 13.92
CA PHE A 4 -12.11 -14.42 13.92
C PHE A 4 -10.77 -14.58 14.63
N TRP A 5 -10.74 -15.20 15.80
CA TRP A 5 -9.51 -15.44 16.58
C TRP A 5 -8.49 -16.29 15.84
N ASN A 6 -8.94 -17.32 15.10
CA ASN A 6 -8.07 -18.15 14.27
C ASN A 6 -7.55 -17.42 13.02
N ALA A 7 -8.26 -16.42 12.50
CA ALA A 7 -7.81 -15.61 11.38
C ALA A 7 -6.73 -14.59 11.79
N VAL A 8 -6.77 -14.10 13.03
CA VAL A 8 -5.86 -13.07 13.55
C VAL A 8 -4.60 -13.67 14.18
N LYS A 9 -4.69 -14.87 14.77
CA LYS A 9 -3.57 -15.51 15.49
C LYS A 9 -2.31 -15.67 14.63
N ILE A 10 -2.44 -16.10 13.37
CA ILE A 10 -1.30 -16.42 12.53
C ILE A 10 -0.58 -15.16 12.04
N PRO A 11 -1.28 -14.12 11.52
CA PRO A 11 -0.67 -12.82 11.24
C PRO A 11 0.03 -12.21 12.46
N LEU A 12 -0.59 -12.30 13.64
CA LEU A 12 -0.03 -11.76 14.87
C LEU A 12 1.23 -12.51 15.30
N LEU A 13 1.26 -13.83 15.15
CA LEU A 13 2.45 -14.66 15.41
C LEU A 13 3.57 -14.33 14.41
N ALA A 14 3.25 -14.13 13.13
CA ALA A 14 4.21 -13.71 12.12
C ALA A 14 4.86 -12.37 12.48
N ILE A 15 4.05 -11.38 12.91
CA ILE A 15 4.54 -10.07 13.37
C ILE A 15 5.46 -10.23 14.58
N LEU A 16 5.04 -10.98 15.59
CA LEU A 16 5.85 -11.20 16.80
C LEU A 16 7.19 -11.86 16.48
N CYS A 17 7.20 -12.92 15.68
CA CYS A 17 8.44 -13.57 15.24
C CYS A 17 9.35 -12.59 14.48
N SER A 18 8.78 -11.76 13.60
CA SER A 18 9.54 -10.77 12.84
C SER A 18 10.15 -9.69 13.74
N LEU A 19 9.41 -9.23 14.75
CA LEU A 19 9.94 -8.28 15.72
C LEU A 19 11.04 -8.88 16.58
N VAL A 20 10.93 -10.17 16.97
CA VAL A 20 12.00 -10.86 17.70
C VAL A 20 13.26 -10.95 16.83
N VAL A 21 13.15 -11.40 15.58
CA VAL A 21 14.29 -11.49 14.65
C VAL A 21 14.88 -10.11 14.38
N GLY A 22 14.04 -9.10 14.15
CA GLY A 22 14.48 -7.70 14.02
C GLY A 22 15.21 -7.19 15.26
N GLY A 23 14.73 -7.53 16.45
CA GLY A 23 15.38 -7.20 17.72
C GLY A 23 16.76 -7.86 17.86
N VAL A 24 16.90 -9.12 17.44
CA VAL A 24 18.19 -9.82 17.40
C VAL A 24 19.16 -9.11 16.44
N ILE A 25 18.70 -8.72 15.24
CA ILE A 25 19.54 -8.00 14.28
C ILE A 25 20.01 -6.67 14.87
N ILE A 26 19.12 -5.90 15.49
CA ILE A 26 19.45 -4.62 16.14
C ILE A 26 20.46 -4.85 17.28
N ALA A 27 20.32 -5.92 18.07
CA ALA A 27 21.25 -6.24 19.13
C ALA A 27 22.65 -6.59 18.59
N VAL A 28 22.72 -7.35 17.48
CA VAL A 28 23.99 -7.72 16.82
C VAL A 28 24.70 -6.48 16.25
N THR A 29 23.97 -5.44 15.84
CA THR A 29 24.56 -4.16 15.41
C THR A 29 25.04 -3.29 16.60
N GLY A 30 24.97 -3.79 17.82
CA GLY A 30 25.43 -3.09 19.04
C GLY A 30 24.45 -2.08 19.60
N SER A 31 23.22 -2.03 19.08
CA SER A 31 22.18 -1.10 19.51
C SER A 31 21.14 -1.77 20.41
N ASN A 32 20.46 -0.98 21.25
CA ASN A 32 19.42 -1.50 22.16
C ASN A 32 18.08 -1.67 21.39
N PRO A 33 17.55 -2.89 21.22
CA PRO A 33 16.31 -3.16 20.49
C PRO A 33 15.08 -2.44 21.07
N PHE A 34 14.97 -2.36 22.39
CA PHE A 34 13.85 -1.69 23.05
C PHE A 34 13.86 -0.18 22.77
N LYS A 35 15.04 0.44 22.80
CA LYS A 35 15.20 1.86 22.47
C LYS A 35 14.88 2.11 20.99
N ALA A 36 15.30 1.21 20.10
CA ALA A 36 15.01 1.30 18.67
C ALA A 36 13.51 1.16 18.38
N TYR A 37 12.83 0.20 18.98
CA TYR A 37 11.39 0.02 18.80
C TYR A 37 10.58 1.18 19.41
N TYR A 38 11.02 1.72 20.55
CA TYR A 38 10.41 2.91 21.11
C TYR A 38 10.59 4.13 20.18
N ALA A 39 11.75 4.26 19.55
CA ALA A 39 12.01 5.31 18.55
C ALA A 39 11.10 5.19 17.32
N LEU A 40 10.72 3.97 16.88
CA LEU A 40 9.71 3.79 15.82
C LEU A 40 8.35 4.39 16.22
N LEU A 41 7.92 4.18 17.47
CA LEU A 41 6.68 4.78 17.99
C LEU A 41 6.78 6.31 18.07
N GLN A 42 7.93 6.82 18.47
CA GLN A 42 8.19 8.26 18.52
C GLN A 42 8.18 8.90 17.12
N GLY A 43 8.81 8.23 16.14
CA GLY A 43 8.88 8.71 14.75
C GLY A 43 7.53 8.73 14.04
N SER A 44 6.60 7.85 14.45
CA SER A 44 5.22 7.80 13.94
C SER A 44 4.23 8.67 14.69
N GLY A 45 4.65 9.35 15.76
CA GLY A 45 3.76 10.17 16.60
C GLY A 45 2.82 9.37 17.51
N LEU A 46 3.14 8.10 17.79
CA LEU A 46 2.41 7.27 18.77
C LEU A 46 3.03 7.34 20.17
N ALA A 47 4.25 7.86 20.28
CA ALA A 47 4.90 8.14 21.54
C ALA A 47 5.56 9.53 21.51
N PRO A 48 5.66 10.23 22.67
CA PRO A 48 6.26 11.56 22.72
C PRO A 48 7.78 11.47 22.52
N LYS A 49 8.35 12.42 21.76
CA LYS A 49 9.80 12.66 21.67
C LYS A 49 10.27 13.46 22.88
N SER A 50 11.56 13.41 23.17
CA SER A 50 12.18 14.16 24.26
C SER A 50 12.13 15.68 24.05
N SER A 51 12.12 16.15 22.81
CA SER A 51 11.99 17.57 22.47
C SER A 51 11.25 17.75 21.15
N TYR A 52 10.49 18.85 21.07
CA TYR A 52 9.80 19.31 19.88
C TYR A 52 10.14 20.78 19.61
N ALA A 53 10.16 21.18 18.34
CA ALA A 53 10.16 22.60 18.00
C ALA A 53 8.83 23.23 18.46
N SER A 54 8.80 24.53 18.72
CA SER A 54 7.66 25.25 19.29
C SER A 54 6.33 25.10 18.51
N TYR A 55 6.42 24.85 17.21
CA TYR A 55 5.29 24.66 16.30
C TYR A 55 4.98 23.18 16.00
N LYS A 56 5.68 22.22 16.64
CA LYS A 56 5.50 20.78 16.47
C LYS A 56 5.08 20.10 17.76
N SER A 57 4.43 18.94 17.63
CA SER A 57 4.01 18.10 18.76
C SER A 57 3.87 16.64 18.30
N MET A 58 3.57 15.75 19.21
CA MET A 58 3.20 14.38 18.93
C MET A 58 2.06 14.30 17.89
N LEU A 59 1.09 15.23 17.94
CA LEU A 59 -0.02 15.30 16.99
C LEU A 59 0.43 15.63 15.56
N THR A 60 1.42 16.52 15.39
CA THR A 60 1.96 16.84 14.06
C THR A 60 2.68 15.65 13.43
N ASP A 61 3.42 14.87 14.23
CA ASP A 61 4.06 13.64 13.78
C ASP A 61 3.03 12.58 13.41
N PHE A 62 1.97 12.45 14.20
CA PHE A 62 0.86 11.54 13.91
C PHE A 62 0.12 11.92 12.63
N MET A 63 -0.15 13.20 12.39
CA MET A 63 -0.75 13.64 11.11
C MET A 63 0.14 13.36 9.91
N SER A 64 1.46 13.56 10.05
CA SER A 64 2.43 13.17 9.02
C SER A 64 2.46 11.66 8.79
N TYR A 65 2.30 10.85 9.83
CA TYR A 65 2.16 9.40 9.73
C TYR A 65 0.87 9.02 8.98
N VAL A 66 -0.28 9.63 9.30
CA VAL A 66 -1.56 9.38 8.61
C VAL A 66 -1.47 9.78 7.13
N ASN A 67 -0.72 10.85 6.83
CA ASN A 67 -0.48 11.26 5.44
C ASN A 67 0.31 10.21 4.65
N TYR A 68 1.34 9.61 5.25
CA TYR A 68 2.10 8.51 4.65
C TYR A 68 1.32 7.19 4.58
N PHE A 69 0.46 6.92 5.55
CA PHE A 69 -0.41 5.74 5.64
C PHE A 69 -1.45 5.68 4.52
N THR A 70 -1.96 6.84 4.08
CA THR A 70 -3.07 6.95 3.12
C THR A 70 -2.78 6.27 1.77
N PRO A 71 -1.69 6.57 1.03
CA PRO A 71 -1.40 5.93 -0.25
C PRO A 71 -1.14 4.43 -0.13
N MET A 72 -0.59 3.97 1.00
CA MET A 72 -0.33 2.56 1.24
C MET A 72 -1.63 1.74 1.34
N ILE A 73 -2.70 2.28 1.94
CA ILE A 73 -4.02 1.62 1.95
C ILE A 73 -4.51 1.37 0.53
N PHE A 74 -4.49 2.38 -0.33
CA PHE A 74 -4.94 2.25 -1.71
C PHE A 74 -4.10 1.23 -2.48
N ALA A 75 -2.77 1.30 -2.34
CA ALA A 75 -1.85 0.37 -2.99
C ALA A 75 -2.09 -1.08 -2.54
N ALA A 76 -2.29 -1.32 -1.24
CA ALA A 76 -2.56 -2.65 -0.70
C ALA A 76 -3.94 -3.19 -1.12
N LEU A 77 -4.97 -2.34 -1.18
CA LEU A 77 -6.28 -2.70 -1.73
C LEU A 77 -6.19 -3.05 -3.23
N ALA A 78 -5.35 -2.33 -3.99
CA ALA A 78 -5.09 -2.63 -5.40
C ALA A 78 -4.56 -4.05 -5.58
N VAL A 79 -3.54 -4.41 -4.81
CA VAL A 79 -2.97 -5.77 -4.81
C VAL A 79 -4.01 -6.81 -4.39
N ALA A 80 -4.77 -6.54 -3.32
CA ALA A 80 -5.77 -7.47 -2.80
C ALA A 80 -6.86 -7.81 -3.82
N VAL A 81 -7.38 -6.83 -4.56
CA VAL A 81 -8.40 -7.05 -5.59
C VAL A 81 -7.87 -7.95 -6.71
N ALA A 82 -6.63 -7.74 -7.18
CA ALA A 82 -6.00 -8.58 -8.18
C ALA A 82 -5.81 -10.03 -7.66
N LEU A 83 -5.29 -10.19 -6.43
CA LEU A 83 -5.08 -11.50 -5.82
C LEU A 83 -6.38 -12.27 -5.60
N ARG A 84 -7.49 -11.59 -5.28
CA ARG A 84 -8.82 -12.25 -5.15
C ARG A 84 -9.33 -12.82 -6.47
N ALA A 85 -8.89 -12.29 -7.60
CA ALA A 85 -9.19 -12.81 -8.93
C ALA A 85 -8.13 -13.80 -9.46
N GLY A 86 -7.18 -14.20 -8.63
CA GLY A 86 -6.08 -15.10 -9.02
C GLY A 86 -5.11 -14.47 -10.02
N LEU A 87 -4.94 -13.15 -9.96
CA LEU A 87 -3.99 -12.36 -10.73
C LEU A 87 -3.02 -11.64 -9.80
N PHE A 88 -1.81 -11.35 -10.27
CA PHE A 88 -0.80 -10.69 -9.46
C PHE A 88 -0.39 -9.36 -10.10
N ASN A 89 -0.84 -8.24 -9.51
CA ASN A 89 -0.49 -6.90 -9.97
C ASN A 89 0.78 -6.38 -9.27
N ILE A 90 1.94 -6.58 -9.90
CA ILE A 90 3.23 -5.97 -9.47
C ILE A 90 3.38 -4.56 -10.05
N GLY A 91 2.50 -4.15 -10.96
CA GLY A 91 2.54 -2.87 -11.66
C GLY A 91 2.09 -1.66 -10.84
N VAL A 92 1.76 -1.84 -9.56
CA VAL A 92 1.21 -0.77 -8.71
C VAL A 92 2.10 0.46 -8.69
N SER A 93 3.44 0.32 -8.53
CA SER A 93 4.37 1.45 -8.51
C SER A 93 4.36 2.26 -9.82
N GLY A 94 4.34 1.59 -10.98
CA GLY A 94 4.25 2.26 -12.28
C GLY A 94 2.88 2.90 -12.53
N GLN A 95 1.81 2.24 -12.09
CA GLN A 95 0.44 2.79 -12.14
C GLN A 95 0.31 4.03 -11.26
N MET A 96 0.92 4.02 -10.05
CA MET A 96 1.01 5.18 -9.17
C MET A 96 1.77 6.32 -9.84
N LEU A 97 2.92 6.03 -10.45
CA LEU A 97 3.75 7.01 -11.12
C LEU A 97 3.03 7.63 -12.34
N ALA A 98 2.41 6.80 -13.17
CA ALA A 98 1.66 7.26 -14.34
C ALA A 98 0.48 8.16 -13.95
N ALA A 99 -0.31 7.75 -12.95
CA ALA A 99 -1.45 8.52 -12.47
C ALA A 99 -1.01 9.83 -11.79
N GLY A 100 0.01 9.76 -10.93
CA GLY A 100 0.56 10.94 -10.25
C GLY A 100 1.14 11.96 -11.23
N PHE A 101 1.93 11.52 -12.20
CA PHE A 101 2.51 12.39 -13.22
C PHE A 101 1.44 13.06 -14.10
N THR A 102 0.47 12.30 -14.59
CA THR A 102 -0.62 12.84 -15.41
C THR A 102 -1.45 13.87 -14.64
N ALA A 103 -1.78 13.56 -13.37
CA ALA A 103 -2.50 14.50 -12.52
C ALA A 103 -1.68 15.76 -12.21
N SER A 104 -0.35 15.61 -12.03
CA SER A 104 0.55 16.75 -11.81
C SER A 104 0.58 17.70 -13.02
N ILE A 105 0.66 17.17 -14.25
CA ILE A 105 0.68 18.01 -15.47
C ILE A 105 -0.66 18.68 -15.69
N ILE A 106 -1.77 17.94 -15.62
CA ILE A 106 -3.10 18.47 -16.00
C ILE A 106 -3.63 19.43 -14.94
N VAL A 107 -3.44 19.10 -13.67
CA VAL A 107 -4.05 19.85 -12.56
C VAL A 107 -3.00 20.44 -11.64
N GLY A 108 -1.93 19.70 -11.33
CA GLY A 108 -0.92 20.10 -10.35
C GLY A 108 -0.22 21.40 -10.67
N TYR A 109 0.03 21.69 -11.94
CA TYR A 109 0.67 22.93 -12.42
C TYR A 109 -0.33 23.96 -12.94
N SER A 110 -1.64 23.70 -12.82
CA SER A 110 -2.68 24.64 -13.22
C SER A 110 -2.99 25.65 -12.12
N SER A 111 -3.66 26.75 -12.50
CA SER A 111 -4.19 27.78 -11.59
C SER A 111 -5.64 27.51 -11.15
N LEU A 112 -6.09 26.25 -11.24
CA LEU A 112 -7.46 25.86 -10.88
C LEU A 112 -7.74 26.08 -9.39
N ASN A 113 -8.99 26.45 -9.08
CA ASN A 113 -9.44 26.55 -7.70
C ASN A 113 -9.46 25.16 -7.01
N ALA A 114 -9.14 25.11 -5.71
CA ALA A 114 -9.06 23.89 -4.93
C ALA A 114 -10.35 23.04 -4.95
N VAL A 115 -11.52 23.67 -5.07
CA VAL A 115 -12.82 22.98 -5.14
C VAL A 115 -12.95 22.13 -6.41
N LEU A 116 -12.37 22.56 -7.53
CA LEU A 116 -12.37 21.81 -8.79
C LEU A 116 -11.12 20.95 -8.94
N ALA A 117 -9.97 21.44 -8.51
CA ALA A 117 -8.69 20.76 -8.67
C ALA A 117 -8.65 19.42 -7.93
N LYS A 118 -9.06 19.36 -6.66
CA LYS A 118 -8.98 18.14 -5.84
C LYS A 118 -9.84 16.99 -6.37
N PRO A 119 -11.13 17.16 -6.70
CA PRO A 119 -11.91 16.10 -7.33
C PRO A 119 -11.34 15.65 -8.68
N LEU A 120 -10.85 16.59 -9.48
CA LEU A 120 -10.28 16.29 -10.80
C LEU A 120 -9.00 15.44 -10.67
N VAL A 121 -8.15 15.73 -9.70
CA VAL A 121 -6.97 14.89 -9.37
C VAL A 121 -7.39 13.46 -9.06
N VAL A 122 -8.43 13.24 -8.25
CA VAL A 122 -8.94 11.92 -7.90
C VAL A 122 -9.47 11.19 -9.14
N ILE A 123 -10.26 11.89 -9.99
CA ILE A 123 -10.81 11.31 -11.23
C ILE A 123 -9.69 10.91 -12.19
N ILE A 124 -8.68 11.75 -12.39
CA ILE A 124 -7.53 11.44 -13.24
C ILE A 124 -6.79 10.23 -12.69
N GLY A 125 -6.57 10.17 -11.37
CA GLY A 125 -5.95 9.03 -10.72
C GLY A 125 -6.67 7.73 -11.03
N LEU A 126 -7.99 7.70 -10.85
CA LEU A 126 -8.84 6.54 -11.14
C LEU A 126 -8.77 6.12 -12.62
N ILE A 127 -8.89 7.07 -13.54
CA ILE A 127 -8.93 6.79 -14.98
C ILE A 127 -7.58 6.29 -15.46
N VAL A 128 -6.50 7.01 -15.19
CA VAL A 128 -5.15 6.67 -15.69
C VAL A 128 -4.69 5.35 -15.09
N GLY A 129 -4.80 5.19 -13.77
CA GLY A 129 -4.45 3.92 -13.12
C GLY A 129 -5.30 2.76 -13.64
N GLY A 130 -6.61 2.98 -13.79
CA GLY A 130 -7.55 2.01 -14.34
C GLY A 130 -7.22 1.59 -15.79
N LEU A 131 -6.85 2.54 -16.65
CA LEU A 131 -6.45 2.26 -18.04
C LEU A 131 -5.17 1.42 -18.08
N VAL A 132 -4.16 1.74 -17.28
CA VAL A 132 -2.93 0.94 -17.21
C VAL A 132 -3.22 -0.47 -16.69
N GLY A 133 -4.05 -0.59 -15.65
CA GLY A 133 -4.51 -1.89 -15.15
C GLY A 133 -5.30 -2.68 -16.20
N ALA A 134 -6.22 -2.01 -16.91
CA ALA A 134 -6.99 -2.60 -18.01
C ALA A 134 -6.10 -3.13 -19.13
N LEU A 135 -5.03 -2.39 -19.48
CA LEU A 135 -4.05 -2.82 -20.46
C LEU A 135 -3.37 -4.14 -20.05
N ILE A 136 -2.90 -4.24 -18.80
CA ILE A 136 -2.28 -5.47 -18.28
C ILE A 136 -3.29 -6.64 -18.32
N GLY A 137 -4.51 -6.39 -17.86
CA GLY A 137 -5.58 -7.41 -17.88
C GLY A 137 -5.95 -7.85 -19.30
N PHE A 138 -5.98 -6.92 -20.25
CA PHE A 138 -6.24 -7.20 -21.67
C PHE A 138 -5.11 -8.02 -22.29
N LEU A 139 -3.84 -7.67 -22.07
CA LEU A 139 -2.69 -8.43 -22.54
C LEU A 139 -2.72 -9.87 -22.01
N LYS A 140 -3.08 -10.05 -20.74
CA LYS A 140 -3.28 -11.38 -20.14
C LYS A 140 -4.39 -12.15 -20.81
N TYR A 141 -5.55 -11.53 -20.97
CA TYR A 141 -6.73 -12.19 -21.52
C TYR A 141 -6.60 -12.51 -23.02
N ARG A 142 -6.16 -11.54 -23.81
CA ARG A 142 -6.17 -11.67 -25.28
C ARG A 142 -4.97 -12.43 -25.82
N PHE A 143 -3.80 -12.22 -25.23
CA PHE A 143 -2.52 -12.75 -25.73
C PHE A 143 -1.89 -13.77 -24.77
N ASN A 144 -2.53 -14.06 -23.63
CA ASN A 144 -2.03 -14.95 -22.59
C ASN A 144 -0.62 -14.57 -22.07
N ILE A 145 -0.25 -13.28 -22.18
CA ILE A 145 1.01 -12.76 -21.64
C ILE A 145 0.98 -12.82 -20.12
N ASN A 146 2.10 -13.16 -19.51
CA ASN A 146 2.18 -13.20 -18.04
C ASN A 146 1.99 -11.78 -17.46
N GLU A 147 1.00 -11.63 -16.56
CA GLU A 147 0.65 -10.35 -15.95
C GLU A 147 1.79 -9.76 -15.11
N VAL A 148 2.63 -10.59 -14.49
CA VAL A 148 3.80 -10.18 -13.71
C VAL A 148 4.83 -9.54 -14.63
N VAL A 149 5.15 -10.18 -15.75
CA VAL A 149 6.11 -9.67 -16.73
C VAL A 149 5.62 -8.35 -17.33
N SER A 150 4.36 -8.31 -17.78
CA SER A 150 3.75 -7.08 -18.33
C SER A 150 3.79 -5.93 -17.32
N SER A 151 3.47 -6.22 -16.06
CA SER A 151 3.48 -5.24 -14.98
C SER A 151 4.87 -4.67 -14.70
N ILE A 152 5.88 -5.53 -14.63
CA ILE A 152 7.27 -5.11 -14.41
C ILE A 152 7.78 -4.27 -15.60
N MET A 153 7.51 -4.70 -16.84
CA MET A 153 7.92 -3.95 -18.02
C MET A 153 7.27 -2.56 -18.07
N LEU A 154 5.98 -2.45 -17.75
CA LEU A 154 5.28 -1.16 -17.68
C LEU A 154 5.81 -0.28 -16.54
N ASN A 155 6.18 -0.84 -15.39
CA ASN A 155 6.82 -0.06 -14.32
C ASN A 155 8.07 0.67 -14.83
N TYR A 156 9.00 -0.05 -15.47
CA TYR A 156 10.21 0.55 -16.03
C TYR A 156 9.92 1.48 -17.21
N THR A 157 8.99 1.11 -18.08
CA THR A 157 8.57 1.98 -19.18
C THR A 157 8.08 3.34 -18.66
N PHE A 158 7.15 3.36 -17.70
CA PHE A 158 6.69 4.60 -17.10
C PHE A 158 7.80 5.34 -16.36
N GLN A 159 8.67 4.64 -15.64
CA GLN A 159 9.80 5.24 -14.94
C GLN A 159 10.72 6.02 -15.89
N TYR A 160 11.10 5.45 -17.03
CA TYR A 160 12.01 6.11 -17.96
C TYR A 160 11.32 7.16 -18.83
N VAL A 161 10.11 6.87 -19.33
CA VAL A 161 9.34 7.82 -20.16
C VAL A 161 8.99 9.06 -19.34
N ILE A 162 8.46 8.90 -18.14
CA ILE A 162 8.10 10.02 -17.28
C ILE A 162 9.34 10.79 -16.85
N SER A 163 10.46 10.12 -16.56
CA SER A 163 11.73 10.78 -16.24
C SER A 163 12.26 11.63 -17.40
N PHE A 164 12.10 11.16 -18.63
CA PHE A 164 12.43 11.94 -19.82
C PHE A 164 11.60 13.23 -19.88
N PHE A 165 10.27 13.14 -19.72
CA PHE A 165 9.40 14.31 -19.73
C PHE A 165 9.72 15.27 -18.59
N ILE A 166 9.95 14.76 -17.37
CA ILE A 166 10.31 15.62 -16.23
C ILE A 166 11.61 16.37 -16.52
N ASN A 167 12.66 15.68 -16.91
CA ASN A 167 13.97 16.29 -17.14
C ASN A 167 13.97 17.31 -18.30
N THR A 168 13.09 17.10 -19.30
CA THR A 168 13.06 17.98 -20.48
C THR A 168 12.17 19.21 -20.27
N PHE A 169 11.00 19.06 -19.60
CA PHE A 169 9.98 20.12 -19.59
C PHE A 169 9.59 20.61 -18.19
N PHE A 170 9.77 19.77 -17.16
CA PHE A 170 9.17 20.02 -15.85
C PHE A 170 10.16 20.01 -14.69
N VAL A 171 11.46 19.94 -14.96
CA VAL A 171 12.48 19.91 -13.91
C VAL A 171 12.58 21.26 -13.20
N ASP A 172 12.69 21.22 -11.89
CA ASP A 172 13.14 22.35 -11.08
C ASP A 172 14.67 22.35 -11.03
N PRO A 173 15.33 23.45 -11.46
CA PRO A 173 16.79 23.54 -11.49
C PRO A 173 17.46 23.36 -10.12
N VAL A 174 16.78 23.71 -9.04
CA VAL A 174 17.33 23.65 -7.68
C VAL A 174 17.20 22.26 -7.08
N SER A 175 15.97 21.74 -7.01
CA SER A 175 15.69 20.44 -6.38
C SER A 175 16.03 19.23 -7.26
N ARG A 176 16.22 19.44 -8.58
CA ARG A 176 16.40 18.37 -9.58
C ARG A 176 15.24 17.37 -9.65
N GLN A 177 14.11 17.73 -9.07
CA GLN A 177 12.83 17.00 -9.14
C GLN A 177 11.88 17.71 -10.11
N SER A 178 10.66 17.17 -10.26
CA SER A 178 9.61 17.91 -10.96
C SER A 178 9.26 19.19 -10.20
N LYS A 179 8.73 20.18 -10.90
CA LYS A 179 8.20 21.41 -10.27
C LYS A 179 7.21 21.04 -9.15
N GLU A 180 7.19 21.86 -8.12
CA GLU A 180 6.30 21.67 -6.98
C GLU A 180 4.84 21.92 -7.40
N ILE A 181 3.95 21.09 -6.88
CA ILE A 181 2.53 21.11 -7.21
C ILE A 181 1.85 22.24 -6.43
N SER A 182 0.90 22.95 -7.08
CA SER A 182 0.17 24.05 -6.44
C SER A 182 -0.61 23.57 -5.21
N ALA A 183 -0.66 24.39 -4.16
CA ALA A 183 -1.37 24.07 -2.92
C ALA A 183 -2.86 23.75 -3.15
N ALA A 184 -3.49 24.38 -4.15
CA ALA A 184 -4.88 24.14 -4.52
C ALA A 184 -5.14 22.70 -5.00
N SER A 185 -4.14 22.08 -5.67
CA SER A 185 -4.25 20.72 -6.23
C SER A 185 -3.82 19.64 -5.25
N ARG A 186 -3.23 20.00 -4.12
CA ARG A 186 -2.80 19.02 -3.11
C ARG A 186 -3.98 18.38 -2.39
N LEU A 187 -3.94 17.07 -2.24
CA LEU A 187 -4.91 16.28 -1.44
C LEU A 187 -4.63 16.36 0.07
N THR A 188 -3.57 17.05 0.47
CA THR A 188 -3.22 17.34 1.85
C THR A 188 -3.23 18.84 2.05
N LEU A 189 -3.88 19.32 3.10
CA LEU A 189 -3.77 20.72 3.51
C LEU A 189 -2.45 20.87 4.24
N MET A 190 -1.47 21.44 3.52
CA MET A 190 -0.11 21.64 4.04
C MET A 190 -0.08 22.84 4.99
N ASP A 191 0.81 22.75 5.98
CA ASP A 191 1.14 23.88 6.84
C ASP A 191 -0.06 24.57 7.52
N THR A 192 -1.15 23.81 7.74
CA THR A 192 -2.36 24.37 8.38
C THR A 192 -2.09 24.67 9.84
N MET A 193 -2.35 25.91 10.25
CA MET A 193 -2.23 26.30 11.66
C MET A 193 -3.47 25.86 12.43
N VAL A 194 -3.27 24.98 13.40
CA VAL A 194 -4.29 24.57 14.36
C VAL A 194 -3.81 24.98 15.77
N GLY A 195 -4.30 26.12 16.25
CA GLY A 195 -3.73 26.80 17.42
C GLY A 195 -2.29 27.25 17.12
N ASN A 196 -1.33 26.82 17.96
CA ASN A 196 0.09 27.12 17.77
C ASN A 196 0.85 26.04 16.98
N LEU A 197 0.16 24.99 16.50
CA LEU A 197 0.77 23.87 15.81
C LEU A 197 0.63 24.01 14.32
N LYS A 198 1.71 23.73 13.59
CA LYS A 198 1.75 23.68 12.13
C LYS A 198 1.70 22.22 11.68
N MET A 199 0.61 21.79 11.06
CA MET A 199 0.39 20.39 10.70
C MET A 199 -0.18 20.22 9.30
N ASP A 200 0.09 19.05 8.72
CA ASP A 200 -0.44 18.62 7.43
C ASP A 200 -1.68 17.77 7.66
N ILE A 201 -2.83 18.20 7.16
CA ILE A 201 -4.09 17.46 7.30
C ILE A 201 -4.36 16.68 6.02
N PRO A 202 -4.23 15.33 6.02
CA PRO A 202 -4.43 14.50 4.85
C PRO A 202 -5.92 14.28 4.57
N LEU A 203 -6.51 15.02 3.62
CA LEU A 203 -7.89 14.80 3.20
C LEU A 203 -8.08 13.42 2.52
N GLY A 204 -7.01 12.90 1.93
CA GLY A 204 -7.01 11.58 1.28
C GLY A 204 -7.38 10.42 2.20
N ILE A 205 -7.21 10.56 3.54
CA ILE A 205 -7.56 9.48 4.48
C ILE A 205 -9.06 9.19 4.50
N ILE A 206 -9.89 10.22 4.36
CA ILE A 206 -11.35 10.05 4.31
C ILE A 206 -11.70 9.23 3.08
N LEU A 207 -11.11 9.58 1.92
CA LEU A 207 -11.29 8.83 0.68
C LEU A 207 -10.78 7.39 0.81
N ALA A 208 -9.65 7.16 1.47
CA ALA A 208 -9.09 5.84 1.69
C ALA A 208 -10.04 4.96 2.53
N LEU A 209 -10.54 5.46 3.64
CA LEU A 209 -11.48 4.72 4.50
C LEU A 209 -12.80 4.42 3.79
N LEU A 210 -13.36 5.37 3.03
CA LEU A 210 -14.51 5.13 2.18
C LEU A 210 -14.23 4.05 1.13
N THR A 211 -13.04 4.06 0.53
CA THR A 211 -12.63 3.06 -0.46
C THR A 211 -12.46 1.67 0.17
N VAL A 212 -11.97 1.56 1.41
CA VAL A 212 -11.93 0.28 2.15
C VAL A 212 -13.33 -0.34 2.23
N VAL A 213 -14.33 0.47 2.63
CA VAL A 213 -15.73 0.02 2.73
C VAL A 213 -16.29 -0.33 1.35
N ALA A 214 -16.01 0.49 0.33
CA ALA A 214 -16.47 0.26 -1.05
C ALA A 214 -15.89 -1.03 -1.63
N VAL A 215 -14.59 -1.29 -1.44
CA VAL A 215 -13.93 -2.53 -1.90
C VAL A 215 -14.45 -3.74 -1.13
N TRP A 216 -14.66 -3.62 0.19
CA TRP A 216 -15.31 -4.68 0.96
C TRP A 216 -16.71 -4.99 0.44
N PHE A 217 -17.52 -3.97 0.23
CA PHE A 217 -18.87 -4.14 -0.34
C PHE A 217 -18.83 -4.78 -1.71
N LEU A 218 -17.95 -4.30 -2.59
CA LEU A 218 -17.76 -4.85 -3.92
C LEU A 218 -17.39 -6.34 -3.86
N LEU A 219 -16.41 -6.72 -3.05
CA LEU A 219 -15.92 -8.10 -2.99
C LEU A 219 -16.89 -9.05 -2.30
N GLU A 220 -17.61 -8.61 -1.23
CA GLU A 220 -18.41 -9.50 -0.41
C GLU A 220 -19.93 -9.45 -0.68
N LYS A 221 -20.41 -8.36 -1.30
CA LYS A 221 -21.85 -8.11 -1.44
C LYS A 221 -22.34 -7.99 -2.88
N THR A 222 -21.42 -8.01 -3.88
CA THR A 222 -21.82 -7.85 -5.29
C THR A 222 -21.59 -9.12 -6.11
N LYS A 223 -22.36 -9.25 -7.21
CA LYS A 223 -22.18 -10.30 -8.21
C LYS A 223 -20.76 -10.28 -8.80
N LEU A 224 -20.23 -9.08 -9.06
CA LEU A 224 -18.89 -8.90 -9.60
C LEU A 224 -17.82 -9.46 -8.64
N GLY A 225 -17.91 -9.18 -7.35
CA GLY A 225 -17.02 -9.73 -6.34
C GLY A 225 -17.08 -11.26 -6.26
N TYR A 226 -18.28 -11.84 -6.40
CA TYR A 226 -18.45 -13.29 -6.50
C TYR A 226 -17.74 -13.86 -7.74
N GLU A 227 -17.96 -13.25 -8.93
CA GLU A 227 -17.32 -13.66 -10.17
C GLU A 227 -15.79 -13.59 -10.10
N LEU A 228 -15.24 -12.51 -9.52
CA LEU A 228 -13.80 -12.36 -9.31
C LEU A 228 -13.24 -13.49 -8.44
N LYS A 229 -13.86 -13.76 -7.30
CA LYS A 229 -13.44 -14.85 -6.39
C LYS A 229 -13.56 -16.22 -7.05
N ALA A 230 -14.62 -16.48 -7.79
CA ALA A 230 -14.81 -17.74 -8.51
C ALA A 230 -13.71 -17.97 -9.57
N VAL A 231 -13.35 -16.93 -10.35
CA VAL A 231 -12.25 -16.98 -11.31
C VAL A 231 -10.90 -17.20 -10.63
N GLY A 232 -10.72 -16.57 -9.44
CA GLY A 232 -9.51 -16.75 -8.63
C GLY A 232 -9.34 -18.17 -8.08
N TYR A 233 -10.44 -18.85 -7.75
CA TYR A 233 -10.39 -20.25 -7.29
C TYR A 233 -10.09 -21.23 -8.43
N SER A 234 -10.84 -21.14 -9.52
CA SER A 234 -10.64 -22.00 -10.68
C SER A 234 -11.26 -21.37 -11.92
N ARG A 235 -10.41 -21.01 -12.88
CA ARG A 235 -10.84 -20.44 -14.17
C ARG A 235 -11.72 -21.42 -14.95
N SER A 236 -11.41 -22.71 -14.93
CA SER A 236 -12.18 -23.74 -15.62
C SER A 236 -13.57 -23.89 -15.01
N ALA A 237 -13.67 -24.05 -13.69
CA ALA A 237 -14.94 -24.18 -12.98
C ALA A 237 -15.80 -22.91 -13.17
N ALA A 238 -15.22 -21.72 -13.09
CA ALA A 238 -15.92 -20.46 -13.34
C ALA A 238 -16.50 -20.39 -14.77
N LYS A 239 -15.73 -20.87 -15.77
CA LYS A 239 -16.21 -20.96 -17.16
C LYS A 239 -17.40 -21.90 -17.31
N TYR A 240 -17.36 -23.10 -16.68
CA TYR A 240 -18.48 -24.04 -16.67
C TYR A 240 -19.71 -23.47 -15.97
N ALA A 241 -19.52 -22.64 -14.95
CA ALA A 241 -20.62 -21.92 -14.26
C ALA A 241 -21.15 -20.71 -15.07
N GLY A 242 -20.73 -20.52 -16.31
CA GLY A 242 -21.20 -19.43 -17.20
C GLY A 242 -20.57 -18.06 -16.94
N ILE A 243 -19.52 -17.97 -16.11
CA ILE A 243 -18.83 -16.71 -15.82
C ILE A 243 -17.91 -16.36 -17.00
N LYS A 244 -17.96 -15.10 -17.46
CA LYS A 244 -17.10 -14.59 -18.53
C LYS A 244 -15.69 -14.31 -17.98
N VAL A 245 -14.86 -15.36 -17.86
CA VAL A 245 -13.51 -15.32 -17.22
C VAL A 245 -12.67 -14.16 -17.74
N GLY A 246 -12.61 -13.92 -19.06
CA GLY A 246 -11.82 -12.84 -19.63
C GLY A 246 -12.25 -11.46 -19.16
N ARG A 247 -13.59 -11.20 -19.13
CA ARG A 247 -14.14 -9.94 -18.62
C ARG A 247 -13.78 -9.73 -17.14
N SER A 248 -13.92 -10.77 -16.33
CA SER A 248 -13.61 -10.70 -14.90
C SER A 248 -12.12 -10.45 -14.66
N MET A 249 -11.23 -11.06 -15.45
CA MET A 249 -9.77 -10.80 -15.36
C MET A 249 -9.44 -9.35 -15.71
N VAL A 250 -9.96 -8.81 -16.82
CA VAL A 250 -9.73 -7.41 -17.22
C VAL A 250 -10.30 -6.45 -16.19
N LEU A 251 -11.54 -6.67 -15.72
CA LEU A 251 -12.17 -5.81 -14.70
C LEU A 251 -11.41 -5.83 -13.37
N SER A 252 -10.90 -6.99 -12.95
CA SER A 252 -10.08 -7.08 -11.73
C SER A 252 -8.84 -6.22 -11.83
N MET A 253 -8.11 -6.30 -12.94
CA MET A 253 -6.90 -5.50 -13.17
C MET A 253 -7.23 -4.01 -13.35
N THR A 254 -8.37 -3.68 -13.96
CA THR A 254 -8.86 -2.29 -14.08
C THR A 254 -9.13 -1.68 -12.71
N ILE A 255 -9.86 -2.39 -11.85
CA ILE A 255 -10.15 -1.92 -10.49
C ILE A 255 -8.87 -1.83 -9.66
N SER A 256 -8.00 -2.83 -9.76
CA SER A 256 -6.68 -2.82 -9.12
C SER A 256 -5.86 -1.60 -9.59
N GLY A 257 -5.81 -1.35 -10.89
CA GLY A 257 -5.12 -0.19 -11.45
C GLY A 257 -5.72 1.15 -11.02
N ALA A 258 -7.05 1.26 -10.96
CA ALA A 258 -7.74 2.46 -10.48
C ALA A 258 -7.38 2.77 -9.01
N LEU A 259 -7.35 1.75 -8.16
CA LEU A 259 -6.89 1.88 -6.77
C LEU A 259 -5.41 2.26 -6.68
N ALA A 260 -4.56 1.69 -7.52
CA ALA A 260 -3.15 2.08 -7.62
C ALA A 260 -3.00 3.53 -8.11
N GLY A 261 -3.86 4.00 -9.01
CA GLY A 261 -3.91 5.40 -9.44
C GLY A 261 -4.28 6.34 -8.29
N LEU A 262 -5.25 5.97 -7.43
CA LEU A 262 -5.57 6.70 -6.20
C LEU A 262 -4.37 6.73 -5.23
N ALA A 263 -3.65 5.61 -5.08
CA ALA A 263 -2.42 5.58 -4.31
C ALA A 263 -1.39 6.57 -4.88
N GLY A 264 -1.26 6.66 -6.21
CA GLY A 264 -0.33 7.56 -6.89
C GLY A 264 -0.66 9.03 -6.64
N VAL A 265 -1.91 9.43 -6.83
CA VAL A 265 -2.30 10.85 -6.61
C VAL A 265 -2.25 11.23 -5.14
N THR A 266 -2.56 10.34 -4.20
CA THR A 266 -2.41 10.61 -2.76
C THR A 266 -0.96 10.63 -2.32
N TYR A 267 -0.06 9.91 -2.99
CA TYR A 267 1.36 9.95 -2.73
C TYR A 267 2.02 11.20 -3.31
N TYR A 268 1.89 11.41 -4.63
CA TYR A 268 2.60 12.51 -5.32
C TYR A 268 1.93 13.87 -5.13
N LEU A 269 0.59 13.96 -5.12
CA LEU A 269 -0.14 15.19 -4.91
C LEU A 269 -0.64 15.37 -3.46
N GLY A 270 -0.44 14.39 -2.61
CA GLY A 270 -0.75 14.48 -1.17
C GLY A 270 0.52 14.58 -0.34
N TYR A 271 1.28 13.49 -0.26
CA TYR A 271 2.38 13.33 0.68
C TYR A 271 3.66 14.08 0.26
N VAL A 272 4.14 13.91 -0.99
CA VAL A 272 5.47 14.41 -1.41
C VAL A 272 5.38 15.80 -2.05
N GLY A 273 4.50 16.00 -3.03
CA GLY A 273 4.33 17.26 -3.75
C GLY A 273 5.25 17.46 -4.96
N SER A 274 6.09 16.48 -5.29
CA SER A 274 6.96 16.47 -6.46
C SER A 274 7.27 15.03 -6.88
N ILE A 275 7.82 14.84 -8.08
CA ILE A 275 8.21 13.53 -8.61
C ILE A 275 9.71 13.52 -8.86
N GLN A 276 10.42 12.57 -8.25
CA GLN A 276 11.85 12.38 -8.47
C GLN A 276 12.07 11.55 -9.74
N PRO A 277 12.83 12.06 -10.73
CA PRO A 277 13.15 11.32 -11.95
C PRO A 277 13.94 10.04 -11.65
N LYS A 278 13.72 9.00 -12.47
CA LYS A 278 14.41 7.70 -12.39
C LYS A 278 14.22 6.93 -11.07
N VAL A 279 13.30 7.35 -10.20
CA VAL A 279 13.00 6.66 -8.96
C VAL A 279 11.61 6.04 -9.06
N LEU A 280 11.55 4.73 -8.85
CA LEU A 280 10.29 4.00 -8.67
C LEU A 280 10.08 3.80 -7.17
N ILE A 281 8.94 4.26 -6.67
CA ILE A 281 8.64 4.19 -5.23
C ILE A 281 8.44 2.74 -4.77
N SER A 282 8.93 2.42 -3.58
CA SER A 282 8.80 1.09 -2.97
C SER A 282 7.37 0.78 -2.51
N THR A 283 6.54 1.79 -2.28
CA THR A 283 5.17 1.66 -1.75
C THR A 283 4.33 0.60 -2.47
N GLY A 284 4.45 0.49 -3.81
CA GLY A 284 3.73 -0.52 -4.57
C GLY A 284 4.22 -1.95 -4.30
N PHE A 285 5.50 -2.14 -4.00
CA PHE A 285 6.07 -3.43 -3.61
C PHE A 285 5.74 -3.77 -2.16
N ASP A 286 5.86 -2.80 -1.26
CA ASP A 286 5.52 -2.95 0.16
C ASP A 286 4.03 -3.27 0.34
N ALA A 287 3.18 -2.76 -0.56
CA ALA A 287 1.75 -3.04 -0.60
C ALA A 287 1.42 -4.53 -0.79
N ILE A 288 2.31 -5.31 -1.42
CA ILE A 288 2.16 -6.76 -1.55
C ILE A 288 2.24 -7.40 -0.16
N ALA A 289 3.24 -7.01 0.63
CA ALA A 289 3.40 -7.47 2.01
C ALA A 289 2.19 -7.14 2.87
N VAL A 290 1.73 -5.88 2.77
CA VAL A 290 0.56 -5.37 3.49
C VAL A 290 -0.70 -6.16 3.13
N SER A 291 -0.93 -6.41 1.85
CA SER A 291 -2.10 -7.15 1.37
C SER A 291 -2.11 -8.60 1.87
N LEU A 292 -0.95 -9.29 1.77
CA LEU A 292 -0.81 -10.67 2.24
C LEU A 292 -0.95 -10.76 3.77
N LEU A 293 -0.33 -9.85 4.52
CA LEU A 293 -0.45 -9.77 5.97
C LEU A 293 -1.91 -9.53 6.40
N GLY A 294 -2.64 -8.67 5.66
CA GLY A 294 -4.07 -8.42 5.82
C GLY A 294 -4.97 -9.55 5.30
N ASN A 295 -4.38 -10.67 4.81
CA ASN A 295 -5.09 -11.82 4.23
C ASN A 295 -6.03 -11.43 3.08
N ASN A 296 -5.65 -10.44 2.29
CA ASN A 296 -6.45 -9.87 1.19
C ASN A 296 -7.87 -9.44 1.63
N ASN A 297 -8.04 -9.12 2.90
CA ASN A 297 -9.29 -8.61 3.46
C ASN A 297 -9.19 -7.09 3.62
N PRO A 298 -10.12 -6.28 3.09
CA PRO A 298 -10.03 -4.82 3.15
C PRO A 298 -9.86 -4.26 4.55
N PHE A 299 -10.55 -4.78 5.55
CA PHE A 299 -10.38 -4.36 6.95
C PHE A 299 -9.05 -4.85 7.54
N GLY A 300 -8.62 -6.08 7.20
CA GLY A 300 -7.31 -6.60 7.60
C GLY A 300 -6.16 -5.76 7.04
N ILE A 301 -6.31 -5.24 5.83
CA ILE A 301 -5.35 -4.35 5.17
C ILE A 301 -5.16 -3.05 5.96
N VAL A 302 -6.20 -2.47 6.54
CA VAL A 302 -6.05 -1.26 7.36
C VAL A 302 -5.09 -1.49 8.52
N PHE A 303 -5.24 -2.61 9.24
CA PHE A 303 -4.37 -2.96 10.37
C PHE A 303 -2.94 -3.30 9.93
N SER A 304 -2.79 -4.05 8.84
CA SER A 304 -1.45 -4.38 8.31
C SER A 304 -0.75 -3.15 7.74
N THR A 305 -1.49 -2.23 7.09
CA THR A 305 -0.96 -0.95 6.64
C THR A 305 -0.47 -0.12 7.84
N MET A 306 -1.27 -0.05 8.91
CA MET A 306 -0.89 0.68 10.11
C MET A 306 0.46 0.20 10.67
N LEU A 307 0.66 -1.11 10.72
CA LEU A 307 1.90 -1.70 11.23
C LEU A 307 3.10 -1.44 10.31
N ILE A 308 2.98 -1.71 9.00
CA ILE A 308 4.09 -1.56 8.06
C ILE A 308 4.48 -0.08 7.90
N THR A 309 3.51 0.82 7.81
CA THR A 309 3.80 2.26 7.71
C THR A 309 4.36 2.83 8.99
N LEU A 310 4.01 2.28 10.16
CA LEU A 310 4.62 2.62 11.44
C LEU A 310 6.13 2.32 11.42
N ILE A 311 6.51 1.13 10.94
CA ILE A 311 7.91 0.74 10.82
C ILE A 311 8.62 1.65 9.81
N SER A 312 8.06 1.80 8.61
CA SER A 312 8.67 2.60 7.53
C SER A 312 8.81 4.09 7.91
N LYS A 313 7.76 4.70 8.47
CA LYS A 313 7.80 6.11 8.86
C LYS A 313 8.62 6.33 10.13
N GLY A 314 8.51 5.42 11.10
CA GLY A 314 9.24 5.51 12.37
C GLY A 314 10.74 5.31 12.21
N SER A 315 11.19 4.54 11.20
CA SER A 315 12.60 4.26 10.96
C SER A 315 13.43 5.52 10.70
N THR A 316 12.83 6.56 10.11
CA THR A 316 13.52 7.83 9.86
C THR A 316 13.99 8.49 11.16
N TYR A 317 13.26 8.32 12.26
CA TYR A 317 13.64 8.83 13.58
C TYR A 317 14.54 7.85 14.36
N MET A 318 14.50 6.57 14.03
CA MET A 318 15.26 5.52 14.72
C MET A 318 16.78 5.74 14.62
N LYS A 319 17.27 6.25 13.47
CA LYS A 319 18.68 6.57 13.28
C LYS A 319 19.15 7.66 14.24
N SER A 320 18.40 8.75 14.36
CA SER A 320 18.76 9.87 15.24
C SER A 320 18.59 9.56 16.74
N ALA A 321 17.60 8.75 17.12
CA ALA A 321 17.29 8.46 18.52
C ALA A 321 18.02 7.25 19.09
N ALA A 322 18.28 6.23 18.28
CA ALA A 322 18.84 4.94 18.71
C ALA A 322 20.15 4.55 17.99
N GLY A 323 20.63 5.35 17.01
CA GLY A 323 21.82 5.03 16.22
C GLY A 323 21.64 3.85 15.27
N VAL A 324 20.41 3.45 14.98
CA VAL A 324 20.08 2.29 14.12
C VAL A 324 19.70 2.79 12.73
N ASP A 325 20.35 2.29 11.70
CA ASP A 325 20.08 2.71 10.32
C ASP A 325 18.67 2.34 9.86
N ALA A 326 18.07 3.21 9.04
CA ALA A 326 16.70 3.06 8.53
C ALA A 326 16.54 1.79 7.66
N GLU A 327 17.61 1.31 7.06
CA GLU A 327 17.66 0.08 6.26
C GLU A 327 17.28 -1.16 7.07
N ILE A 328 17.55 -1.17 8.38
CA ILE A 328 17.16 -2.27 9.29
C ILE A 328 15.63 -2.37 9.36
N ALA A 329 14.91 -1.26 9.28
CA ALA A 329 13.44 -1.30 9.19
C ALA A 329 12.96 -2.00 7.91
N SER A 330 13.65 -1.80 6.80
CA SER A 330 13.35 -2.52 5.54
C SER A 330 13.60 -4.01 5.66
N VAL A 331 14.65 -4.43 6.38
CA VAL A 331 14.93 -5.84 6.69
C VAL A 331 13.80 -6.43 7.55
N ILE A 332 13.37 -5.71 8.59
CA ILE A 332 12.25 -6.15 9.46
C ILE A 332 10.96 -6.31 8.62
N THR A 333 10.67 -5.36 7.74
CA THR A 333 9.52 -5.44 6.84
C THR A 333 9.62 -6.64 5.90
N GLY A 334 10.81 -6.92 5.35
CA GLY A 334 11.07 -8.10 4.53
C GLY A 334 10.85 -9.42 5.28
N ILE A 335 11.25 -9.48 6.55
CA ILE A 335 11.02 -10.65 7.42
C ILE A 335 9.52 -10.81 7.71
N ILE A 336 8.79 -9.72 7.95
CA ILE A 336 7.32 -9.75 8.10
C ILE A 336 6.67 -10.32 6.85
N LEU A 337 7.12 -9.90 5.67
CA LEU A 337 6.64 -10.42 4.38
C LEU A 337 6.89 -11.93 4.25
N LEU A 338 8.09 -12.38 4.58
CA LEU A 338 8.47 -13.79 4.52
C LEU A 338 7.59 -14.65 5.42
N PHE A 339 7.41 -14.26 6.68
CA PHE A 339 6.51 -14.97 7.59
C PHE A 339 5.05 -14.88 7.19
N SER A 340 4.63 -13.75 6.60
CA SER A 340 3.28 -13.59 6.05
C SER A 340 3.01 -14.50 4.86
N ALA A 341 3.99 -14.69 3.98
CA ALA A 341 3.90 -15.64 2.86
C ALA A 341 3.76 -17.08 3.34
N CYS A 342 4.41 -17.43 4.47
CA CYS A 342 4.29 -18.76 5.10
C CYS A 342 2.93 -19.02 5.79
N ASN A 343 2.04 -18.04 5.84
CA ASN A 343 0.75 -18.10 6.54
C ASN A 343 -0.11 -19.30 6.11
N ALA A 344 -0.16 -19.61 4.80
CA ALA A 344 -0.92 -20.73 4.26
C ALA A 344 -0.36 -22.07 4.75
N TYR A 345 0.97 -22.24 4.77
CA TYR A 345 1.65 -23.42 5.27
C TYR A 345 1.42 -23.62 6.78
N ILE A 346 1.53 -22.55 7.56
CA ILE A 346 1.31 -22.60 9.02
C ILE A 346 -0.14 -23.02 9.33
N ARG A 347 -1.13 -22.48 8.61
CA ARG A 347 -2.54 -22.91 8.73
C ARG A 347 -2.71 -24.38 8.42
N TRP A 348 -2.20 -24.85 7.30
CA TRP A 348 -2.28 -26.24 6.91
C TRP A 348 -1.70 -27.17 7.97
N LYS A 349 -0.51 -26.85 8.50
CA LYS A 349 0.14 -27.64 9.55
C LYS A 349 -0.65 -27.66 10.87
N MET A 350 -1.21 -26.51 11.25
CA MET A 350 -2.07 -26.42 12.45
C MET A 350 -3.38 -27.22 12.31
N GLU A 351 -4.02 -27.16 11.13
CA GLU A 351 -5.23 -27.93 10.86
C GLU A 351 -4.98 -29.42 10.83
N ARG A 352 -3.86 -29.85 10.25
CA ARG A 352 -3.45 -31.24 10.25
C ARG A 352 -3.20 -31.77 11.66
N GLY A 353 -2.47 -31.04 12.50
CA GLY A 353 -2.23 -31.41 13.89
C GLY A 353 -3.50 -31.48 14.73
N ARG A 354 -4.53 -30.66 14.43
CA ARG A 354 -5.85 -30.75 15.06
C ARG A 354 -6.58 -32.03 14.64
N ARG A 355 -6.58 -32.38 13.36
CA ARG A 355 -7.23 -33.62 12.84
C ARG A 355 -6.60 -34.87 13.46
N GLU A 356 -5.27 -34.92 13.56
CA GLU A 356 -4.56 -36.03 14.17
C GLU A 356 -4.90 -36.18 15.66
N LYS A 357 -5.01 -35.08 16.42
CA LYS A 357 -5.45 -35.11 17.83
C LYS A 357 -6.89 -35.56 17.99
N THR A 358 -7.80 -35.12 17.10
CA THR A 358 -9.22 -35.50 17.15
C THR A 358 -9.41 -36.99 16.81
N ASN A 359 -8.60 -37.55 15.90
CA ASN A 359 -8.64 -38.95 15.55
C ASN A 359 -8.12 -39.83 16.71
N LYS A 360 -6.98 -39.48 17.34
CA LYS A 360 -6.47 -40.18 18.53
C LYS A 360 -7.50 -40.21 19.68
N THR A 361 -8.17 -39.09 19.95
CA THR A 361 -9.22 -39.04 21.00
C THR A 361 -10.49 -39.87 20.67
N LYS A 362 -10.66 -40.23 19.38
CA LYS A 362 -11.76 -41.13 18.97
C LYS A 362 -11.38 -42.59 18.98
N GLU A 363 -10.12 -42.90 18.83
CA GLU A 363 -9.56 -44.29 18.95
C GLU A 363 -9.40 -44.71 20.41
N ASP A 364 -9.21 -43.75 21.33
CA ASP A 364 -9.09 -43.97 22.77
C ASP A 364 -10.44 -44.06 23.50
N LYS A 365 -11.57 -43.95 22.79
CA LYS A 365 -12.96 -44.15 23.30
C LYS A 365 -13.64 -45.32 22.65
#